data_0130e7790c5819533a1f1d74d6037117
#
_entry.id   0130e7790c5819533a1f1d74d6037117
#
_cell.length_a   1.000
_cell.length_b   1.000
_cell.length_c   1.000
_cell.angle_alpha   90.00
_cell.angle_beta   90.00
_cell.angle_gamma   90.00
#
_symmetry.space_group_name_H-M   'P 1'
#
loop_
_entity.id
_entity.type
_entity.pdbx_description
1 polymer ?
#
loop_
_entity_poly.entity_id
_entity_poly.type
_entity_poly.pdbx_seq_one_letter_code
_entity_poly.pdbx_strand_id
1 'polypeptide(L)'
;MIRDHQTEATRRLGIAHPVVQGPFGGGLCTVALAGTVSNLGELGSFGALVLPGLPWERVGETVAALRASTSRPFAVNLWVSDHDPGGDHLKASERERMTALFAPYFAELGIAQPALPSRFQPSFAEHTPTALMTALLQEDS
;
A
#
# COMPACT_ATOMS: atom_id res chain seq x y z
N MET A 1 36.10 -11.91 1.24
CA MET A 1 35.87 -11.36 -0.13
C MET A 1 34.43 -10.88 -0.16
N ILE A 2 34.23 -9.59 0.07
CA ILE A 2 32.90 -8.96 -0.01
C ILE A 2 32.55 -8.93 -1.50
N ARG A 3 31.56 -9.67 -1.92
CA ARG A 3 31.05 -9.60 -3.30
C ARG A 3 30.51 -8.19 -3.52
N ASP A 4 30.97 -7.56 -4.58
CA ASP A 4 30.40 -6.29 -5.03
C ASP A 4 28.93 -6.53 -5.38
N HIS A 5 28.02 -6.02 -4.55
CA HIS A 5 26.58 -6.11 -4.76
C HIS A 5 26.04 -5.03 -5.71
N GLN A 6 26.94 -4.32 -6.37
CA GLN A 6 26.58 -3.26 -7.33
C GLN A 6 25.97 -3.85 -8.58
N THR A 7 24.67 -3.76 -8.69
CA THR A 7 23.88 -4.15 -9.85
C THR A 7 23.31 -2.90 -10.55
N GLU A 8 22.78 -3.06 -11.75
CA GLU A 8 22.05 -1.97 -12.41
C GLU A 8 20.88 -1.46 -11.55
N ALA A 9 20.18 -2.39 -10.88
CA ALA A 9 19.08 -2.05 -9.99
C ALA A 9 19.57 -1.22 -8.80
N THR A 10 20.65 -1.60 -8.13
CA THR A 10 21.19 -0.84 -6.99
C THR A 10 21.65 0.55 -7.39
N ARG A 11 22.25 0.68 -8.56
CA ARG A 11 22.69 1.99 -9.07
C ARG A 11 21.51 2.90 -9.40
N ARG A 12 20.47 2.36 -10.05
CA ARG A 12 19.28 3.15 -10.41
C ARG A 12 18.44 3.56 -9.20
N LEU A 13 18.35 2.69 -8.21
CA LEU A 13 17.58 2.94 -6.99
C LEU A 13 18.37 3.70 -5.93
N GLY A 14 19.69 3.87 -6.10
CA GLY A 14 20.55 4.53 -5.12
C GLY A 14 20.70 3.75 -3.82
N ILE A 15 20.61 2.42 -3.86
CA ILE A 15 20.70 1.53 -2.70
C ILE A 15 22.02 0.76 -2.69
N ALA A 16 22.50 0.36 -1.51
CA ALA A 16 23.75 -0.36 -1.36
C ALA A 16 23.61 -1.86 -1.64
N HIS A 17 22.47 -2.44 -1.29
CA HIS A 17 22.21 -3.87 -1.43
C HIS A 17 20.97 -4.11 -2.31
N PRO A 18 20.97 -5.16 -3.16
CA PRO A 18 19.83 -5.45 -4.04
C PRO A 18 18.68 -6.13 -3.28
N VAL A 19 18.23 -5.48 -2.20
CA VAL A 19 17.14 -5.96 -1.35
C VAL A 19 16.05 -4.90 -1.32
N VAL A 20 14.83 -5.34 -1.51
CA VAL A 20 13.61 -4.52 -1.46
C VAL A 20 12.66 -5.13 -0.45
N GLN A 21 12.31 -4.37 0.57
CA GLN A 21 11.24 -4.77 1.48
C GLN A 21 9.89 -4.57 0.78
N GLY A 22 9.10 -5.63 0.70
CA GLY A 22 7.77 -5.57 0.07
C GLY A 22 6.81 -4.65 0.83
N PRO A 23 5.94 -3.92 0.10
CA PRO A 23 4.91 -3.11 0.73
C PRO A 23 3.75 -4.00 1.20
N PHE A 24 3.70 -4.31 2.47
CA PHE A 24 2.61 -5.10 3.07
C PHE A 24 1.47 -4.19 3.53
N GLY A 25 0.24 -4.58 3.22
CA GLY A 25 -0.95 -3.94 3.77
C GLY A 25 -1.24 -4.36 5.22
N GLY A 26 -2.40 -3.95 5.74
CA GLY A 26 -2.89 -4.38 7.06
C GLY A 26 -2.09 -3.84 8.25
N GLY A 27 -1.36 -2.73 8.09
CA GLY A 27 -0.58 -2.11 9.17
C GLY A 27 0.77 -2.79 9.45
N LEU A 28 1.18 -3.77 8.66
CA LEU A 28 2.47 -4.45 8.81
C LEU A 28 3.64 -3.58 8.34
N CYS A 29 3.42 -2.71 7.35
CA CYS A 29 4.41 -1.70 6.97
C CYS A 29 4.25 -0.46 7.83
N THR A 30 5.25 -0.18 8.63
CA THR A 30 5.33 1.04 9.43
C THR A 30 6.39 1.98 8.88
N VAL A 31 6.28 3.28 9.19
CA VAL A 31 7.32 4.27 8.89
C VAL A 31 8.67 3.84 9.49
N ALA A 32 8.65 3.31 10.72
CA ALA A 32 9.85 2.83 11.38
C ALA A 32 10.50 1.67 10.62
N LEU A 33 9.71 0.69 10.15
CA LEU A 33 10.24 -0.44 9.40
C LEU A 33 10.86 0.03 8.07
N ALA A 34 10.11 0.78 7.27
CA ALA A 34 10.60 1.25 5.96
C ALA A 34 11.83 2.16 6.11
N GLY A 35 11.82 3.09 7.08
CA GLY A 35 12.95 3.96 7.35
C GLY A 35 14.18 3.18 7.83
N THR A 36 14.03 2.19 8.69
CA THR A 36 15.13 1.34 9.16
C THR A 36 15.76 0.56 8.00
N VAL A 37 14.95 -0.07 7.17
CA VAL A 37 15.43 -0.81 5.99
C VAL A 37 16.22 0.11 5.07
N SER A 38 15.69 1.30 4.79
CA SER A 38 16.40 2.30 3.96
C SER A 38 17.71 2.76 4.58
N ASN A 39 17.77 2.99 5.89
CA ASN A 39 18.97 3.39 6.60
C ASN A 39 20.06 2.30 6.57
N LEU A 40 19.68 1.03 6.44
CA LEU A 40 20.61 -0.10 6.27
C LEU A 40 21.17 -0.20 4.84
N GLY A 41 20.71 0.64 3.91
CA GLY A 41 21.17 0.70 2.53
C GLY A 41 20.36 -0.13 1.54
N GLU A 42 19.19 -0.57 1.93
CA GLU A 42 18.23 -1.33 1.14
C GLU A 42 17.04 -0.44 0.74
N LEU A 43 16.08 -0.92 -0.02
CA LEU A 43 14.88 -0.16 -0.34
C LEU A 43 13.74 -0.50 0.63
N GLY A 44 13.53 0.35 1.62
CA GLY A 44 12.34 0.28 2.46
C GLY A 44 11.10 0.69 1.67
N SER A 45 9.99 -0.02 1.86
CA SER A 45 8.77 0.22 1.09
C SER A 45 7.56 0.32 2.00
N PHE A 46 6.74 1.36 1.79
CA PHE A 46 5.52 1.59 2.52
C PHE A 46 4.30 1.35 1.63
N GLY A 47 3.36 0.52 2.11
CA GLY A 47 2.09 0.32 1.44
C GLY A 47 1.08 1.39 1.87
N ALA A 48 0.78 2.34 1.00
CA ALA A 48 -0.13 3.44 1.31
C ALA A 48 -1.59 2.99 1.49
N LEU A 49 -1.95 1.81 1.01
CA LEU A 49 -3.27 1.23 1.22
C LEU A 49 -3.37 0.56 2.59
N VAL A 50 -3.37 1.34 3.65
CA VAL A 50 -3.46 0.78 5.01
C VAL A 50 -4.90 0.60 5.46
N LEU A 51 -5.83 1.42 4.95
CA LEU A 51 -7.26 1.36 5.32
C LEU A 51 -8.13 1.86 4.17
N PRO A 52 -9.29 1.24 3.91
CA PRO A 52 -10.29 1.78 3.01
C PRO A 52 -10.69 3.20 3.45
N GLY A 53 -10.70 4.15 2.53
CA GLY A 53 -11.15 5.52 2.81
C GLY A 53 -10.14 6.42 3.52
N LEU A 54 -8.84 6.08 3.51
CA LEU A 54 -7.81 7.02 3.97
C LEU A 54 -7.77 8.23 3.04
N PRO A 55 -7.95 9.44 3.57
CA PRO A 55 -7.72 10.65 2.81
C PRO A 55 -6.27 10.64 2.28
N TRP A 56 -6.07 11.09 1.07
CA TRP A 56 -4.74 11.19 0.45
C TRP A 56 -3.78 12.10 1.26
N GLU A 57 -4.31 13.05 2.05
CA GLU A 57 -3.55 13.89 2.99
C GLU A 57 -2.71 13.06 3.95
N ARG A 58 -3.21 11.90 4.38
CA ARG A 58 -2.44 10.99 5.22
C ARG A 58 -1.30 10.29 4.51
N VAL A 59 -1.36 10.19 3.19
CA VAL A 59 -0.22 9.72 2.40
C VAL A 59 0.90 10.75 2.47
N GLY A 60 0.58 12.04 2.34
CA GLY A 60 1.52 13.16 2.51
C GLY A 60 2.17 13.15 3.91
N GLU A 61 1.37 13.06 4.98
CA GLU A 61 1.87 12.93 6.35
C GLU A 61 2.83 11.74 6.51
N THR A 62 2.50 10.60 5.91
CA THR A 62 3.34 9.40 5.95
C THR A 62 4.65 9.60 5.20
N VAL A 63 4.61 10.23 4.03
CA VAL A 63 5.82 10.55 3.24
C VAL A 63 6.70 11.53 4.01
N ALA A 64 6.12 12.56 4.62
CA ALA A 64 6.85 13.49 5.48
C ALA A 64 7.51 12.77 6.67
N ALA A 65 6.80 11.85 7.32
CA ALA A 65 7.35 11.04 8.42
C ALA A 65 8.47 10.11 7.94
N LEU A 66 8.36 9.51 6.74
CA LEU A 66 9.43 8.72 6.14
C LEU A 66 10.66 9.57 5.85
N ARG A 67 10.50 10.76 5.26
CA ARG A 67 11.60 11.72 5.02
C ARG A 67 12.27 12.16 6.31
N ALA A 68 11.51 12.32 7.38
CA ALA A 68 12.07 12.63 8.71
C ALA A 68 12.85 11.45 9.30
N SER A 69 12.52 10.20 8.96
CA SER A 69 13.14 8.99 9.50
C SER A 69 14.40 8.54 8.73
N THR A 70 14.52 8.92 7.45
CA THR A 70 15.65 8.52 6.59
C THR A 70 15.94 9.57 5.52
N SER A 71 17.24 9.78 5.24
CA SER A 71 17.72 10.52 4.07
C SER A 71 18.01 9.61 2.86
N ARG A 72 17.78 8.31 3.02
CA ARG A 72 18.01 7.31 1.98
C ARG A 72 16.78 7.12 1.11
N PRO A 73 16.91 6.56 -0.09
CA PRO A 73 15.76 6.22 -0.93
C PRO A 73 14.78 5.28 -0.22
N PHE A 74 13.50 5.53 -0.40
CA PHE A 74 12.41 4.65 0.01
C PHE A 74 11.33 4.62 -1.07
N ALA A 75 10.46 3.64 -1.03
CA ALA A 75 9.36 3.49 -1.96
C ALA A 75 8.02 3.62 -1.24
N VAL A 76 7.03 4.21 -1.93
CA VAL A 76 5.63 4.22 -1.51
C VAL A 76 4.82 3.53 -2.60
N ASN A 77 4.11 2.46 -2.23
CA ASN A 77 3.23 1.74 -3.13
C ASN A 77 1.84 2.36 -3.09
N LEU A 78 1.40 2.87 -4.22
CA LEU A 78 0.06 3.39 -4.44
C LEU A 78 -0.71 2.41 -5.32
N TRP A 79 -1.91 2.04 -4.89
CA TRP A 79 -2.81 1.29 -5.73
C TRP A 79 -3.59 2.26 -6.60
N VAL A 80 -3.45 2.09 -7.89
CA VAL A 80 -4.13 2.90 -8.89
C VAL A 80 -4.91 1.96 -9.78
N SER A 81 -6.19 2.24 -10.00
CA SER A 81 -7.03 1.52 -10.94
C SER A 81 -7.78 2.51 -11.81
N ASP A 82 -7.63 2.36 -13.13
CA ASP A 82 -8.41 3.14 -14.10
C ASP A 82 -9.82 2.59 -14.28
N HIS A 83 -10.07 1.38 -13.79
CA HIS A 83 -11.29 0.63 -14.00
C HIS A 83 -11.74 -0.12 -12.75
N ASP A 84 -11.83 0.57 -11.61
CA ASP A 84 -12.45 -0.01 -10.43
C ASP A 84 -13.92 0.43 -10.32
N PRO A 85 -14.87 -0.34 -10.84
CA PRO A 85 -16.29 -0.02 -10.72
C PRO A 85 -16.78 -0.16 -9.28
N GLY A 86 -15.93 -0.54 -8.34
CA GLY A 86 -16.36 -0.99 -7.02
C GLY A 86 -17.20 -2.26 -7.10
N GLY A 87 -17.90 -2.59 -6.04
CA GLY A 87 -18.85 -3.70 -6.01
C GLY A 87 -20.29 -3.30 -6.32
N ASP A 88 -20.54 -2.06 -6.72
CA ASP A 88 -21.90 -1.53 -6.89
C ASP A 88 -22.67 -2.19 -8.05
N HIS A 89 -21.96 -2.77 -9.02
CA HIS A 89 -22.56 -3.52 -10.12
C HIS A 89 -23.00 -4.95 -9.72
N LEU A 90 -22.54 -5.46 -8.57
CA LEU A 90 -22.90 -6.78 -8.09
C LEU A 90 -24.35 -6.79 -7.58
N LYS A 91 -25.15 -7.70 -8.10
CA LYS A 91 -26.51 -7.93 -7.62
C LYS A 91 -26.48 -8.49 -6.19
N ALA A 92 -27.55 -8.23 -5.43
CA ALA A 92 -27.68 -8.76 -4.07
C ALA A 92 -27.48 -10.29 -4.01
N SER A 93 -28.06 -11.02 -4.97
CA SER A 93 -27.92 -12.47 -5.09
C SER A 93 -26.49 -12.94 -5.34
N GLU A 94 -25.68 -12.17 -6.05
CA GLU A 94 -24.27 -12.48 -6.28
C GLU A 94 -23.45 -12.28 -5.01
N ARG A 95 -23.74 -11.19 -4.28
CA ARG A 95 -23.12 -10.94 -2.97
C ARG A 95 -23.47 -12.04 -1.95
N GLU A 96 -24.76 -12.42 -1.87
CA GLU A 96 -25.20 -13.52 -1.01
C GLU A 96 -24.50 -14.83 -1.36
N ARG A 97 -24.37 -15.13 -2.65
CA ARG A 97 -23.67 -16.34 -3.12
C ARG A 97 -22.18 -16.30 -2.77
N MET A 98 -21.51 -15.15 -2.92
CA MET A 98 -20.13 -14.98 -2.48
C MET A 98 -20.00 -15.17 -0.97
N THR A 99 -20.88 -14.58 -0.20
CA THR A 99 -20.92 -14.73 1.26
C THR A 99 -21.08 -16.19 1.67
N ALA A 100 -21.99 -16.92 1.02
CA ALA A 100 -22.21 -18.33 1.28
C ALA A 100 -20.98 -19.21 0.99
N LEU A 101 -20.14 -18.86 0.01
CA LEU A 101 -18.89 -19.57 -0.27
C LEU A 101 -17.89 -19.52 0.87
N PHE A 102 -17.88 -18.42 1.63
CA PHE A 102 -16.94 -18.25 2.75
C PHE A 102 -17.50 -18.74 4.10
N ALA A 103 -18.81 -18.96 4.21
CA ALA A 103 -19.46 -19.39 5.45
C ALA A 103 -18.80 -20.62 6.11
N PRO A 104 -18.44 -21.70 5.39
CA PRO A 104 -17.80 -22.87 5.99
C PRO A 104 -16.45 -22.53 6.63
N TYR A 105 -15.67 -21.65 6.02
CA TYR A 105 -14.35 -21.25 6.54
C TYR A 105 -14.46 -20.42 7.81
N PHE A 106 -15.44 -19.52 7.88
CA PHE A 106 -15.71 -18.75 9.09
C PHE A 106 -16.17 -19.66 10.23
N ALA A 107 -17.01 -20.67 9.92
CA ALA A 107 -17.45 -21.65 10.90
C ALA A 107 -16.30 -22.52 11.42
N GLU A 108 -15.41 -22.98 10.54
CA GLU A 108 -14.22 -23.77 10.91
C GLU A 108 -13.27 -22.97 11.81
N LEU A 109 -13.09 -21.67 11.53
CA LEU A 109 -12.23 -20.79 12.32
C LEU A 109 -12.89 -20.30 13.61
N GLY A 110 -14.18 -20.57 13.83
CA GLY A 110 -14.92 -20.06 14.98
C GLY A 110 -15.07 -18.54 15.00
N ILE A 111 -15.02 -17.89 13.83
CA ILE A 111 -15.09 -16.45 13.66
C ILE A 111 -16.48 -16.08 13.13
N ALA A 112 -17.10 -15.05 13.69
CA ALA A 112 -18.35 -14.54 13.17
C ALA A 112 -18.15 -14.00 11.74
N GLN A 113 -19.00 -14.46 10.81
CA GLN A 113 -18.95 -13.95 9.44
C GLN A 113 -19.31 -12.46 9.42
N PRO A 114 -18.44 -11.59 8.87
CA PRO A 114 -18.72 -10.16 8.82
C PRO A 114 -19.90 -9.89 7.88
N ALA A 115 -20.76 -8.94 8.27
CA ALA A 115 -21.77 -8.44 7.37
C ALA A 115 -21.08 -7.74 6.19
N LEU A 116 -21.46 -8.11 4.96
CA LEU A 116 -20.99 -7.37 3.80
C LEU A 116 -21.57 -5.95 3.84
N PRO A 117 -20.77 -4.93 3.52
CA PRO A 117 -21.28 -3.57 3.42
C PRO A 117 -22.37 -3.53 2.36
N SER A 118 -23.42 -2.76 2.63
CA SER A 118 -24.53 -2.57 1.70
C SER A 118 -24.11 -1.93 0.38
N ARG A 119 -22.97 -1.24 0.40
CA ARG A 119 -22.38 -0.58 -0.76
C ARG A 119 -20.86 -0.70 -0.71
N PHE A 120 -20.26 -1.17 -1.79
CA PHE A 120 -18.81 -1.08 -2.00
C PHE A 120 -18.51 0.29 -2.62
N GLN A 121 -17.91 1.16 -1.86
CA GLN A 121 -17.35 2.38 -2.44
C GLN A 121 -15.97 2.04 -3.03
N PRO A 122 -15.72 2.39 -4.29
CA PRO A 122 -14.38 2.27 -4.84
C PRO A 122 -13.43 3.16 -4.00
N SER A 123 -12.36 2.57 -3.50
CA SER A 123 -11.42 3.28 -2.61
C SER A 123 -10.69 4.43 -3.31
N PHE A 124 -10.83 4.54 -4.64
CA PHE A 124 -10.02 5.42 -5.49
C PHE A 124 -10.82 6.22 -6.54
N ALA A 125 -12.15 6.17 -6.52
CA ALA A 125 -12.98 6.81 -7.54
C ALA A 125 -12.82 8.33 -7.66
N GLU A 126 -12.25 9.00 -6.67
CA GLU A 126 -12.12 10.45 -6.62
C GLU A 126 -10.70 10.97 -6.86
N HIS A 127 -9.70 10.08 -6.95
CA HIS A 127 -8.30 10.51 -7.05
C HIS A 127 -7.66 9.99 -8.33
N THR A 128 -7.48 10.85 -9.31
CA THR A 128 -6.70 10.52 -10.49
C THR A 128 -5.23 10.32 -10.10
N PRO A 129 -4.50 9.38 -10.73
CA PRO A 129 -3.07 9.16 -10.50
C PRO A 129 -2.28 10.46 -10.57
N THR A 130 -2.66 11.36 -11.46
CA THR A 130 -2.04 12.67 -11.67
C THR A 130 -2.17 13.56 -10.43
N ALA A 131 -3.32 13.58 -9.76
CA ALA A 131 -3.52 14.40 -8.55
C ALA A 131 -2.65 13.90 -7.38
N LEU A 132 -2.55 12.58 -7.20
CA LEU A 132 -1.68 11.97 -6.19
C LEU A 132 -0.20 12.26 -6.47
N MET A 133 0.25 12.09 -7.70
CA MET A 133 1.63 12.38 -8.09
C MET A 133 1.96 13.87 -7.95
N THR A 134 1.04 14.76 -8.32
CA THR A 134 1.22 16.20 -8.17
C THR A 134 1.35 16.60 -6.70
N ALA A 135 0.51 16.06 -5.84
CA ALA A 135 0.58 16.34 -4.40
C ALA A 135 1.90 15.86 -3.78
N LEU A 136 2.37 14.66 -4.15
CA LEU A 136 3.64 14.10 -3.66
C LEU A 136 4.86 14.88 -4.15
N LEU A 137 4.79 15.54 -5.31
CA LEU A 137 5.89 16.32 -5.90
C LEU A 137 5.88 17.79 -5.47
N GLN A 138 4.74 18.34 -5.05
CA GLN A 138 4.63 19.75 -4.64
C GLN A 138 5.19 20.05 -3.25
N GLU A 139 5.43 19.04 -2.41
CA GLU A 139 6.02 19.23 -1.08
C GLU A 139 7.54 19.45 -1.09
N ASP A 140 8.18 19.49 -2.27
CA ASP A 140 9.63 19.71 -2.44
C ASP A 140 9.99 21.18 -2.80
N SER A 141 9.06 22.16 -2.64
CA SER A 141 9.28 23.55 -3.03
C SER A 141 9.44 24.49 -1.85
#